data_90ca1351713ee7899c86988ec76a1def
#
_entry.id   90ca1351713ee7899c86988ec76a1def
#
_cell.length_a   1.000
_cell.length_b   1.000
_cell.length_c   1.000
_cell.angle_alpha   90.00
_cell.angle_beta   90.00
_cell.angle_gamma   90.00
#
_symmetry.space_group_name_H-M   'P 1'
#
loop_
_entity.id
_entity.type
_entity.pdbx_description
1 polymer ?
#
loop_
_entity_poly.entity_id
_entity_poly.type
_entity_poly.pdbx_seq_one_letter_code
_entity_poly.pdbx_strand_id
1 'polypeptide(L)'
;EYVVAKDGSGDFKTIQEAVMAIKDFDPSGRNRILIKNGIYSEKVVVPSYKTNISLIGESKEKTILMNQDQVSEGSKKSVFETATLRIEGIGFECENMTISNDSRSGSSLAVMANCDKVVFRNCNITGNDCALFFGNEDQRQVYYQCNVSGLTFGKNKSAVKTYKRPLQRKEDFWNPNALPLDFNRIHFAFSDEYSGKSSAYKANTLEPKQIPADPTNAVEDLVINIGEVDCTTFVEYLAASILGRVQTPNANDSIMKRFVQALRYYDGKRGSYATRKHYFTDWVRDNVKQGMMTDITETCKDVVRKKKVINYMSTHAKDYPMLKASPALVEQIKKIETELSEKEISYIPTSKIIKNYSLLQEGDIVVFMTSIAGLDVQHVGFVWRPDPAVRPQLFHASSTKGKVEINNATIAD
;
A
#
# COMPACT_ATOMS: atom_id res chain seq x y z
N GLU A 1 16.88 14.07 9.92
CA GLU A 1 18.00 13.19 10.19
C GLU A 1 18.66 13.57 11.51
N TYR A 2 19.00 12.61 12.35
CA TYR A 2 19.71 12.79 13.62
C TYR A 2 21.00 11.98 13.65
N VAL A 3 21.96 12.44 14.41
CA VAL A 3 23.23 11.74 14.64
C VAL A 3 23.34 11.35 16.12
N VAL A 4 23.61 10.08 16.37
CA VAL A 4 23.87 9.56 17.71
C VAL A 4 25.36 9.26 17.83
N ALA A 5 26.00 9.86 18.86
CA ALA A 5 27.42 9.63 19.15
C ALA A 5 27.67 9.66 20.66
N LYS A 6 28.30 8.60 21.20
CA LYS A 6 28.57 8.45 22.63
C LYS A 6 29.49 9.53 23.19
N ASP A 7 30.40 10.02 22.38
CA ASP A 7 31.35 11.08 22.77
C ASP A 7 30.72 12.48 22.82
N GLY A 8 29.44 12.60 22.44
CA GLY A 8 28.70 13.85 22.46
C GLY A 8 28.90 14.71 21.20
N SER A 9 29.55 14.20 20.16
CA SER A 9 29.70 14.88 18.87
C SER A 9 28.43 14.84 17.98
N GLY A 10 27.40 14.09 18.38
CA GLY A 10 26.11 13.99 17.70
C GLY A 10 25.03 14.81 18.40
N ASP A 11 23.81 14.73 17.85
CA ASP A 11 22.61 15.36 18.41
C ASP A 11 22.18 14.70 19.74
N PHE A 12 22.43 13.38 19.84
CA PHE A 12 22.08 12.56 21.01
C PHE A 12 23.23 11.63 21.42
N LYS A 13 23.25 11.24 22.69
CA LYS A 13 24.21 10.26 23.22
C LYS A 13 23.69 8.83 23.21
N THR A 14 22.37 8.67 23.21
CA THR A 14 21.70 7.37 23.20
C THR A 14 20.77 7.22 21.99
N ILE A 15 20.62 5.98 21.55
CA ILE A 15 19.73 5.65 20.43
C ILE A 15 18.26 5.87 20.84
N GLN A 16 17.91 5.55 22.10
CA GLN A 16 16.56 5.74 22.61
C GLN A 16 16.13 7.20 22.60
N GLU A 17 17.01 8.14 22.99
CA GLU A 17 16.72 9.57 22.95
C GLU A 17 16.41 10.03 21.51
N ALA A 18 17.22 9.61 20.54
CA ALA A 18 17.01 9.95 19.15
C ALA A 18 15.68 9.38 18.60
N VAL A 19 15.31 8.15 18.95
CA VAL A 19 14.01 7.56 18.59
C VAL A 19 12.86 8.37 19.17
N MET A 20 12.95 8.78 20.43
CA MET A 20 11.89 9.52 21.10
C MET A 20 11.78 10.98 20.59
N ALA A 21 12.85 11.55 20.09
CA ALA A 21 12.86 12.91 19.51
C ALA A 21 12.14 12.99 18.15
N ILE A 22 11.96 11.87 17.46
CA ILE A 22 11.17 11.80 16.22
C ILE A 22 9.71 12.12 16.54
N LYS A 23 9.07 12.90 15.69
CA LYS A 23 7.65 13.24 15.81
C LYS A 23 6.78 11.99 15.69
N ASP A 24 5.74 11.91 16.53
CA ASP A 24 4.77 10.81 16.48
C ASP A 24 4.00 10.82 15.17
N PHE A 25 3.83 9.63 14.57
CA PHE A 25 3.15 9.45 13.28
C PHE A 25 3.61 10.41 12.18
N ASP A 26 4.92 10.70 12.12
CA ASP A 26 5.48 11.70 11.22
C ASP A 26 5.15 11.37 9.75
N PRO A 27 4.36 12.22 9.07
CA PRO A 27 3.99 12.00 7.67
C PRO A 27 5.05 12.52 6.70
N SER A 28 6.10 13.20 7.19
CA SER A 28 7.11 13.87 6.33
C SER A 28 8.04 12.91 5.61
N GLY A 29 7.94 11.62 5.92
CA GLY A 29 8.70 10.57 5.27
C GLY A 29 9.50 9.70 6.24
N ARG A 30 10.66 9.23 5.80
CA ARG A 30 11.52 8.36 6.60
C ARG A 30 12.48 9.14 7.48
N ASN A 31 12.41 8.89 8.77
CA ASN A 31 13.31 9.47 9.75
C ASN A 31 14.58 8.62 9.88
N ARG A 32 15.74 9.23 9.63
CA ARG A 32 17.05 8.56 9.66
C ARG A 32 17.81 8.94 10.92
N ILE A 33 18.30 7.92 11.64
CA ILE A 33 19.18 8.08 12.79
C ILE A 33 20.51 7.44 12.42
N LEU A 34 21.53 8.25 12.22
CA LEU A 34 22.90 7.82 11.95
C LEU A 34 23.60 7.56 13.27
N ILE A 35 24.13 6.35 13.47
CA ILE A 35 24.70 5.93 14.73
C ILE A 35 26.21 5.72 14.52
N LYS A 36 27.01 6.53 15.21
CA LYS A 36 28.47 6.44 15.18
C LYS A 36 28.96 5.16 15.82
N ASN A 37 30.17 4.74 15.46
CA ASN A 37 30.81 3.58 16.06
C ASN A 37 30.87 3.72 17.59
N GLY A 38 30.50 2.67 18.30
CA GLY A 38 30.47 2.63 19.74
C GLY A 38 29.64 1.46 20.27
N ILE A 39 29.79 1.18 21.55
CA ILE A 39 28.99 0.19 22.26
C ILE A 39 27.90 0.93 23.04
N TYR A 40 26.66 0.77 22.61
CA TYR A 40 25.46 1.36 23.20
C TYR A 40 24.80 0.34 24.12
N SER A 41 25.09 0.45 25.42
CA SER A 41 24.57 -0.47 26.44
C SER A 41 23.21 0.04 26.93
N GLU A 42 22.17 -0.17 26.13
CA GLU A 42 20.81 0.29 26.38
C GLU A 42 19.78 -0.66 25.79
N LYS A 43 18.53 -0.51 26.21
CA LYS A 43 17.37 -1.13 25.56
C LYS A 43 16.70 -0.05 24.70
N VAL A 44 16.46 -0.38 23.44
CA VAL A 44 15.79 0.53 22.50
C VAL A 44 14.39 0.01 22.21
N VAL A 45 13.41 0.85 22.44
CA VAL A 45 12.01 0.61 22.09
C VAL A 45 11.60 1.60 21.02
N VAL A 46 11.11 1.08 19.90
CA VAL A 46 10.45 1.83 18.85
C VAL A 46 8.95 1.60 18.97
N PRO A 47 8.21 2.49 19.66
CA PRO A 47 6.79 2.31 19.91
C PRO A 47 5.97 2.38 18.62
N SER A 48 4.74 1.87 18.64
CA SER A 48 3.85 1.80 17.47
C SER A 48 3.55 3.17 16.83
N TYR A 49 3.61 4.25 17.59
CA TYR A 49 3.42 5.62 17.11
C TYR A 49 4.68 6.25 16.49
N LYS A 50 5.85 5.60 16.59
CA LYS A 50 7.11 5.99 15.95
C LYS A 50 7.28 5.21 14.64
N THR A 51 6.85 5.79 13.53
CA THR A 51 6.78 5.11 12.24
C THR A 51 7.90 5.54 11.29
N ASN A 52 8.23 4.68 10.31
CA ASN A 52 9.20 4.97 9.25
C ASN A 52 10.58 5.40 9.76
N ILE A 53 11.12 4.70 10.74
CA ILE A 53 12.45 4.97 11.33
C ILE A 53 13.50 4.08 10.71
N SER A 54 14.66 4.66 10.37
CA SER A 54 15.87 3.92 10.00
C SER A 54 16.96 4.16 11.03
N LEU A 55 17.46 3.07 11.64
CA LEU A 55 18.69 3.06 12.41
C LEU A 55 19.85 2.65 11.49
N ILE A 56 20.84 3.48 11.31
CA ILE A 56 21.96 3.27 10.37
C ILE A 56 23.27 3.37 11.12
N GLY A 57 23.90 2.22 11.35
CA GLY A 57 25.22 2.18 11.95
C GLY A 57 26.32 2.60 10.99
N GLU A 58 27.37 3.22 11.50
CA GLU A 58 28.55 3.58 10.74
C GLU A 58 29.31 2.33 10.24
N SER A 59 29.38 1.26 11.05
CA SER A 59 29.86 -0.06 10.62
C SER A 59 29.26 -1.18 11.47
N LYS A 60 28.97 -2.31 10.86
CA LYS A 60 28.35 -3.47 11.48
C LYS A 60 29.10 -3.99 12.71
N GLU A 61 30.43 -4.02 12.62
CA GLU A 61 31.30 -4.60 13.62
C GLU A 61 31.57 -3.68 14.81
N LYS A 62 31.40 -2.36 14.62
CA LYS A 62 31.75 -1.35 15.64
C LYS A 62 30.58 -0.55 16.15
N THR A 63 29.43 -0.59 15.48
CA THR A 63 28.19 0.02 15.97
C THR A 63 27.35 -1.06 16.64
N ILE A 64 27.47 -1.17 17.95
CA ILE A 64 26.94 -2.29 18.73
C ILE A 64 25.88 -1.78 19.72
N LEU A 65 24.65 -2.23 19.57
CA LEU A 65 23.59 -2.08 20.56
C LEU A 65 23.52 -3.37 21.37
N MET A 66 23.73 -3.31 22.67
CA MET A 66 23.77 -4.48 23.51
C MET A 66 23.05 -4.30 24.85
N ASN A 67 22.53 -5.40 25.37
CA ASN A 67 21.96 -5.48 26.71
C ASN A 67 22.18 -6.88 27.30
N GLN A 68 21.91 -7.04 28.61
CA GLN A 68 22.04 -8.31 29.32
C GLN A 68 20.77 -8.64 30.10
N ASP A 69 19.64 -8.04 29.73
CA ASP A 69 18.38 -8.26 30.42
C ASP A 69 17.84 -9.67 30.15
N GLN A 70 17.31 -10.32 31.18
CA GLN A 70 16.85 -11.71 31.13
C GLN A 70 15.64 -11.95 32.05
N VAL A 71 14.94 -13.02 31.79
CA VAL A 71 13.91 -13.54 32.68
C VAL A 71 14.59 -14.46 33.74
N SER A 72 14.49 -14.08 34.99
CA SER A 72 14.95 -14.93 36.12
C SER A 72 13.88 -15.94 36.51
N GLU A 73 14.30 -17.05 37.12
CA GLU A 73 13.38 -18.06 37.65
C GLU A 73 12.41 -17.43 38.67
N GLY A 74 11.12 -17.75 38.53
CA GLY A 74 10.05 -17.17 39.35
C GLY A 74 9.60 -15.75 38.98
N SER A 75 10.22 -15.12 37.98
CA SER A 75 9.80 -13.81 37.49
C SER A 75 8.51 -13.91 36.68
N LYS A 76 7.62 -12.90 36.81
CA LYS A 76 6.44 -12.72 35.93
C LYS A 76 6.76 -12.00 34.61
N LYS A 77 8.02 -11.63 34.42
CA LYS A 77 8.48 -10.90 33.23
C LYS A 77 8.43 -11.80 32.01
N SER A 78 7.89 -11.26 30.88
CA SER A 78 7.92 -11.94 29.57
C SER A 78 9.31 -11.86 28.94
N VAL A 79 9.71 -12.86 28.16
CA VAL A 79 10.94 -12.84 27.37
C VAL A 79 10.94 -11.66 26.39
N PHE A 80 9.79 -11.24 25.90
CA PHE A 80 9.65 -10.05 25.01
C PHE A 80 10.08 -8.74 25.70
N GLU A 81 9.96 -8.66 27.02
CA GLU A 81 10.40 -7.49 27.79
C GLU A 81 11.91 -7.40 27.95
N THR A 82 12.63 -8.49 27.67
CA THR A 82 14.10 -8.53 27.74
C THR A 82 14.76 -8.03 26.44
N ALA A 83 13.99 -7.83 25.38
CA ALA A 83 14.54 -7.46 24.07
C ALA A 83 15.45 -6.23 24.14
N THR A 84 16.65 -6.36 23.58
CA THR A 84 17.60 -5.26 23.44
C THR A 84 17.05 -4.21 22.46
N LEU A 85 16.47 -4.67 21.35
CA LEU A 85 15.75 -3.84 20.39
C LEU A 85 14.31 -4.36 20.25
N ARG A 86 13.34 -3.54 20.64
CA ARG A 86 11.91 -3.84 20.53
C ARG A 86 11.26 -2.92 19.51
N ILE A 87 10.65 -3.50 18.47
CA ILE A 87 10.10 -2.77 17.35
C ILE A 87 8.61 -3.04 17.24
N GLU A 88 7.81 -1.98 17.43
CA GLU A 88 6.35 -1.99 17.28
C GLU A 88 5.90 -0.98 16.21
N GLY A 89 6.78 -0.06 15.81
CA GLY A 89 6.51 0.96 14.80
C GLY A 89 6.66 0.44 13.37
N ILE A 90 5.61 0.58 12.59
CA ILE A 90 5.58 0.15 11.18
C ILE A 90 6.64 0.87 10.32
N GLY A 91 7.22 0.15 9.36
CA GLY A 91 8.17 0.72 8.40
C GLY A 91 9.57 0.89 8.97
N PHE A 92 9.97 0.07 9.94
CA PHE A 92 11.29 0.14 10.56
C PHE A 92 12.39 -0.45 9.68
N GLU A 93 13.55 0.20 9.65
CA GLU A 93 14.77 -0.31 9.01
C GLU A 93 15.96 -0.24 9.96
N CYS A 94 16.83 -1.25 9.85
CA CYS A 94 18.12 -1.28 10.55
C CYS A 94 19.22 -1.70 9.59
N GLU A 95 20.32 -0.95 9.56
CA GLU A 95 21.42 -1.20 8.63
C GLU A 95 22.78 -1.05 9.34
N ASN A 96 23.73 -1.94 9.01
CA ASN A 96 25.13 -1.87 9.45
C ASN A 96 25.29 -1.83 10.99
N MET A 97 24.57 -2.67 11.72
CA MET A 97 24.63 -2.72 13.18
C MET A 97 24.77 -4.17 13.70
N THR A 98 25.38 -4.28 14.86
CA THR A 98 25.27 -5.48 15.70
C THR A 98 24.28 -5.21 16.82
N ILE A 99 23.28 -6.09 16.97
CA ILE A 99 22.31 -6.06 18.07
C ILE A 99 22.50 -7.36 18.87
N SER A 100 22.81 -7.22 20.15
CA SER A 100 23.13 -8.35 21.02
C SER A 100 22.35 -8.34 22.32
N ASN A 101 21.95 -9.51 22.78
CA ASN A 101 21.59 -9.74 24.18
C ASN A 101 22.57 -10.78 24.76
N ASP A 102 23.50 -10.31 25.55
CA ASP A 102 24.59 -11.12 26.12
C ASP A 102 24.27 -11.62 27.54
N SER A 103 23.00 -11.91 27.83
CA SER A 103 22.62 -12.51 29.14
C SER A 103 23.33 -13.83 29.34
N ARG A 104 23.81 -14.07 30.55
CA ARG A 104 24.59 -15.28 30.87
C ARG A 104 23.75 -16.47 31.35
N SER A 105 22.52 -16.21 31.74
CA SER A 105 21.58 -17.22 32.24
C SER A 105 20.14 -16.74 32.09
N GLY A 106 19.19 -17.68 31.99
CA GLY A 106 17.78 -17.37 31.84
C GLY A 106 17.37 -17.01 30.38
N SER A 107 16.08 -16.88 30.17
CA SER A 107 15.54 -16.57 28.86
C SER A 107 15.71 -15.09 28.50
N SER A 108 16.22 -14.83 27.33
CA SER A 108 16.52 -13.48 26.82
C SER A 108 16.27 -13.35 25.32
N LEU A 109 16.10 -12.13 24.85
CA LEU A 109 15.83 -11.85 23.45
C LEU A 109 16.67 -10.65 22.97
N ALA A 110 17.34 -10.77 21.82
CA ALA A 110 18.07 -9.64 21.25
C ALA A 110 17.13 -8.69 20.47
N VAL A 111 16.32 -9.21 19.55
CA VAL A 111 15.42 -8.41 18.73
C VAL A 111 14.00 -8.95 18.81
N MET A 112 13.05 -8.07 19.16
CA MET A 112 11.62 -8.28 19.01
C MET A 112 11.09 -7.41 17.87
N ALA A 113 10.81 -8.02 16.72
CA ALA A 113 10.20 -7.33 15.57
C ALA A 113 8.72 -7.71 15.52
N ASN A 114 7.84 -6.86 16.07
CA ASN A 114 6.39 -7.10 16.15
C ASN A 114 5.60 -6.04 15.40
N CYS A 115 5.97 -5.78 14.16
CA CYS A 115 5.24 -4.86 13.29
C CYS A 115 5.45 -5.23 11.82
N ASP A 116 4.66 -4.62 10.95
CA ASP A 116 4.77 -4.79 9.51
C ASP A 116 5.86 -3.90 8.90
N LYS A 117 6.43 -4.32 7.76
CA LYS A 117 7.45 -3.61 6.97
C LYS A 117 8.75 -3.39 7.75
N VAL A 118 9.29 -4.47 8.32
CA VAL A 118 10.59 -4.45 9.01
C VAL A 118 11.69 -4.90 8.05
N VAL A 119 12.79 -4.17 8.05
CA VAL A 119 13.96 -4.48 7.22
C VAL A 119 15.23 -4.41 8.03
N PHE A 120 16.00 -5.49 8.00
CA PHE A 120 17.38 -5.52 8.47
C PHE A 120 18.32 -5.76 7.30
N ARG A 121 19.37 -4.94 7.20
CA ARG A 121 20.41 -5.08 6.17
C ARG A 121 21.78 -5.07 6.80
N ASN A 122 22.61 -6.05 6.41
CA ASN A 122 23.99 -6.15 6.87
C ASN A 122 24.12 -6.00 8.40
N CYS A 123 23.30 -6.75 9.15
CA CYS A 123 23.28 -6.72 10.60
C CYS A 123 23.73 -8.06 11.20
N ASN A 124 24.31 -8.00 12.39
CA ASN A 124 24.49 -9.15 13.25
C ASN A 124 23.42 -9.10 14.36
N ILE A 125 22.65 -10.16 14.53
CA ILE A 125 21.64 -10.30 15.60
C ILE A 125 22.05 -11.51 16.44
N THR A 126 22.46 -11.26 17.68
CA THR A 126 23.03 -12.30 18.53
C THR A 126 22.31 -12.37 19.86
N GLY A 127 21.84 -13.54 20.22
CA GLY A 127 21.26 -13.81 21.53
C GLY A 127 21.77 -15.13 22.09
N ASN A 128 22.18 -15.15 23.35
CA ASN A 128 22.64 -16.40 23.98
C ASN A 128 21.52 -17.41 24.12
N ASP A 129 20.28 -16.98 24.32
CA ASP A 129 19.09 -17.81 24.26
C ASP A 129 18.32 -17.53 22.97
N CYS A 130 17.53 -16.47 22.91
CA CYS A 130 16.78 -16.11 21.73
C CYS A 130 17.40 -14.89 21.04
N ALA A 131 17.70 -15.04 19.75
CA ALA A 131 18.21 -13.93 18.96
C ALA A 131 17.09 -13.08 18.39
N LEU A 132 16.03 -13.69 17.83
CA LEU A 132 15.05 -12.98 17.05
C LEU A 132 13.64 -13.55 17.21
N PHE A 133 12.70 -12.67 17.57
CA PHE A 133 11.27 -12.86 17.32
C PHE A 133 10.87 -12.08 16.06
N PHE A 134 10.38 -12.80 15.06
CA PHE A 134 10.08 -12.24 13.73
C PHE A 134 8.56 -12.13 13.46
N GLY A 135 7.81 -11.75 14.46
CA GLY A 135 6.43 -11.29 14.33
C GLY A 135 5.37 -12.36 14.09
N ASN A 136 4.22 -11.89 13.68
CA ASN A 136 3.01 -12.66 13.40
C ASN A 136 2.83 -12.92 11.88
N GLU A 137 1.84 -13.74 11.51
CA GLU A 137 1.63 -14.22 10.14
C GLU A 137 1.44 -13.10 9.10
N ASP A 138 0.81 -12.00 9.49
CA ASP A 138 0.47 -10.88 8.60
C ASP A 138 1.56 -9.80 8.49
N GLN A 139 2.71 -9.99 9.15
CA GLN A 139 3.77 -8.99 9.20
C GLN A 139 4.86 -9.29 8.18
N ARG A 140 5.14 -8.33 7.30
CA ARG A 140 6.19 -8.43 6.28
C ARG A 140 7.53 -8.03 6.87
N GLN A 141 8.49 -8.95 6.85
CA GLN A 141 9.82 -8.72 7.41
C GLN A 141 10.90 -9.30 6.50
N VAL A 142 12.03 -8.61 6.39
CA VAL A 142 13.16 -9.04 5.57
C VAL A 142 14.47 -8.85 6.32
N TYR A 143 15.30 -9.89 6.29
CA TYR A 143 16.62 -9.93 6.89
C TYR A 143 17.64 -10.24 5.79
N TYR A 144 18.29 -9.20 5.27
CA TYR A 144 19.18 -9.29 4.12
C TYR A 144 20.64 -9.15 4.55
N GLN A 145 21.50 -10.10 4.15
CA GLN A 145 22.92 -10.16 4.55
C GLN A 145 23.11 -10.12 6.09
N CYS A 146 22.13 -10.61 6.83
CA CYS A 146 22.18 -10.65 8.29
C CYS A 146 22.71 -12.00 8.78
N ASN A 147 23.53 -11.95 9.82
CA ASN A 147 23.92 -13.13 10.61
C ASN A 147 23.05 -13.17 11.84
N VAL A 148 22.28 -14.24 12.01
CA VAL A 148 21.44 -14.45 13.21
C VAL A 148 21.99 -15.64 13.97
N SER A 149 22.40 -15.42 15.22
CA SER A 149 22.97 -16.44 16.11
C SER A 149 22.18 -16.52 17.41
N GLY A 150 21.58 -17.65 17.68
CA GLY A 150 20.63 -17.92 18.76
C GLY A 150 19.31 -18.46 18.24
N LEU A 151 18.39 -18.80 19.14
CA LEU A 151 17.07 -19.29 18.75
C LEU A 151 16.28 -18.19 18.05
N THR A 152 15.53 -18.58 17.01
CA THR A 152 14.60 -17.70 16.30
C THR A 152 13.19 -18.28 16.38
N PHE A 153 12.19 -17.44 16.63
CA PHE A 153 10.81 -17.88 16.71
C PHE A 153 9.84 -16.78 16.23
N GLY A 154 8.64 -17.19 15.89
CA GLY A 154 7.59 -16.32 15.38
C GLY A 154 6.58 -17.13 14.58
N LYS A 155 5.48 -16.52 14.20
CA LYS A 155 4.44 -17.15 13.38
C LYS A 155 4.62 -16.85 11.88
N ASN A 156 5.41 -15.85 11.54
CA ASN A 156 5.66 -15.47 10.16
C ASN A 156 6.63 -16.45 9.48
N LYS A 157 6.11 -17.37 8.70
CA LYS A 157 6.89 -18.38 7.97
C LYS A 157 7.75 -17.82 6.82
N SER A 158 7.53 -16.59 6.42
CA SER A 158 8.24 -15.94 5.31
C SER A 158 9.36 -14.99 5.74
N ALA A 159 9.49 -14.70 7.02
CA ALA A 159 10.36 -13.64 7.54
C ALA A 159 11.86 -13.90 7.37
N VAL A 160 12.31 -15.15 7.37
CA VAL A 160 13.74 -15.48 7.29
C VAL A 160 14.05 -16.04 5.90
N LYS A 161 14.15 -15.20 4.90
CA LYS A 161 14.79 -15.54 3.64
C LYS A 161 16.20 -14.96 3.63
N THR A 162 17.20 -15.82 3.78
CA THR A 162 18.59 -15.48 3.46
C THR A 162 18.70 -15.33 1.95
N TYR A 163 18.51 -14.12 1.44
CA TYR A 163 18.76 -13.85 0.03
C TYR A 163 20.26 -13.84 -0.23
N LYS A 164 20.76 -14.87 -0.92
CA LYS A 164 22.16 -14.98 -1.36
C LYS A 164 22.53 -14.03 -2.51
N ARG A 165 21.58 -13.28 -3.06
CA ARG A 165 21.85 -12.28 -4.10
C ARG A 165 21.89 -10.89 -3.49
N PRO A 166 22.91 -10.08 -3.79
CA PRO A 166 22.87 -8.66 -3.45
C PRO A 166 21.64 -8.05 -4.09
N LEU A 167 20.81 -7.35 -3.31
CA LEU A 167 19.88 -6.37 -3.86
C LEU A 167 20.76 -5.37 -4.61
N GLN A 168 20.59 -5.29 -5.92
CA GLN A 168 21.50 -4.50 -6.77
C GLN A 168 21.39 -3.01 -6.50
N ARG A 169 20.31 -2.55 -5.81
CA ARG A 169 20.12 -1.14 -5.44
C ARG A 169 19.36 -1.04 -4.11
N LYS A 170 19.66 0.01 -3.37
CA LYS A 170 18.92 0.41 -2.17
C LYS A 170 17.44 0.69 -2.47
N GLU A 171 17.20 1.13 -3.71
CA GLU A 171 15.87 1.39 -4.29
C GLU A 171 15.06 0.12 -4.58
N ASP A 172 15.69 -1.04 -4.77
CA ASP A 172 15.02 -2.28 -5.11
C ASP A 172 14.15 -2.82 -3.96
N PHE A 173 14.37 -2.35 -2.74
CA PHE A 173 13.63 -2.78 -1.56
C PHE A 173 12.32 -2.03 -1.33
N TRP A 174 12.32 -0.76 -1.69
CA TRP A 174 11.17 0.15 -1.69
C TRP A 174 10.89 0.68 -3.09
N ASN A 175 11.55 0.09 -4.08
CA ASN A 175 11.17 0.30 -5.45
C ASN A 175 9.78 -0.32 -5.62
N PRO A 176 8.77 0.46 -6.02
CA PRO A 176 7.47 -0.09 -6.41
C PRO A 176 7.60 -1.08 -7.57
N ASN A 177 8.71 -1.06 -8.34
CA ASN A 177 9.05 -2.11 -9.32
C ASN A 177 9.57 -3.40 -8.65
N ALA A 178 9.98 -3.36 -7.37
CA ALA A 178 10.38 -4.54 -6.59
C ALA A 178 9.28 -4.99 -5.59
N LEU A 179 8.28 -4.16 -5.36
CA LEU A 179 6.99 -4.65 -4.88
C LEU A 179 6.41 -5.47 -6.05
N PRO A 180 5.81 -6.63 -5.78
CA PRO A 180 5.14 -7.42 -6.82
C PRO A 180 3.91 -6.71 -7.41
N LEU A 181 3.77 -5.41 -7.21
CA LEU A 181 2.70 -4.55 -7.68
C LEU A 181 3.06 -4.00 -9.05
N ASP A 182 2.72 -4.75 -10.10
CA ASP A 182 2.78 -4.22 -11.47
C ASP A 182 1.46 -3.50 -11.77
N PHE A 183 1.41 -2.21 -11.43
CA PHE A 183 0.24 -1.35 -11.67
C PHE A 183 -0.03 -1.06 -13.14
N ASN A 184 0.79 -1.58 -14.03
CA ASN A 184 0.54 -1.43 -15.45
C ASN A 184 -0.50 -2.43 -15.98
N ARG A 185 -1.06 -3.30 -15.12
CA ARG A 185 -1.94 -4.39 -15.54
C ARG A 185 -3.36 -4.23 -15.04
N ILE A 186 -4.33 -4.43 -15.90
CA ILE A 186 -5.76 -4.38 -15.58
C ILE A 186 -6.47 -5.61 -16.13
N HIS A 187 -7.33 -6.19 -15.32
CA HIS A 187 -8.20 -7.28 -15.68
C HIS A 187 -9.67 -6.90 -15.51
N PHE A 188 -10.49 -7.26 -16.48
CA PHE A 188 -11.92 -7.13 -16.38
C PHE A 188 -12.55 -8.49 -16.07
N ALA A 189 -13.37 -8.54 -15.01
CA ALA A 189 -14.21 -9.69 -14.72
C ALA A 189 -15.68 -9.26 -14.74
N PHE A 190 -16.54 -10.14 -15.24
CA PHE A 190 -17.98 -9.94 -15.25
C PHE A 190 -18.62 -10.78 -14.15
N SER A 191 -19.37 -10.16 -13.26
CA SER A 191 -20.16 -10.86 -12.25
C SER A 191 -21.62 -10.92 -12.71
N ASP A 192 -22.07 -12.10 -13.14
CA ASP A 192 -23.48 -12.34 -13.47
C ASP A 192 -24.40 -12.41 -12.23
N GLU A 193 -23.82 -12.63 -11.06
CA GLU A 193 -24.56 -12.98 -9.84
C GLU A 193 -24.92 -11.79 -8.93
N TYR A 194 -24.41 -10.60 -9.20
CA TYR A 194 -24.73 -9.44 -8.37
C TYR A 194 -26.04 -8.76 -8.84
N SER A 195 -27.15 -9.49 -8.77
CA SER A 195 -28.51 -8.91 -8.69
C SER A 195 -28.83 -8.39 -7.29
N GLY A 196 -27.83 -8.34 -6.43
CA GLY A 196 -27.94 -7.89 -5.06
C GLY A 196 -28.31 -6.42 -5.00
N LYS A 197 -29.39 -6.13 -4.30
CA LYS A 197 -29.91 -4.84 -3.86
C LYS A 197 -28.87 -3.75 -3.96
N SER A 198 -29.06 -2.81 -4.87
CA SER A 198 -28.26 -1.61 -4.96
C SER A 198 -28.21 -0.98 -3.57
N SER A 199 -27.10 -1.14 -2.86
CA SER A 199 -26.71 -0.09 -1.95
C SER A 199 -26.52 1.09 -2.90
N ALA A 200 -27.47 2.02 -2.85
CA ALA A 200 -27.43 3.19 -3.69
C ALA A 200 -25.99 3.67 -3.73
N TYR A 201 -25.44 3.75 -4.94
CA TYR A 201 -24.19 4.45 -5.19
C TYR A 201 -24.40 5.85 -4.62
N LYS A 202 -24.03 6.02 -3.35
CA LYS A 202 -24.06 7.33 -2.73
C LYS A 202 -23.04 8.10 -3.50
N ALA A 203 -23.53 9.00 -4.32
CA ALA A 203 -22.74 9.95 -5.06
C ALA A 203 -21.62 10.45 -4.14
N ASN A 204 -20.47 10.19 -4.54
CA ASN A 204 -19.22 10.21 -3.88
C ASN A 204 -18.96 11.37 -2.93
N THR A 205 -18.23 11.07 -1.88
CA THR A 205 -17.43 11.99 -1.07
C THR A 205 -16.59 12.98 -1.88
N LEU A 206 -16.53 12.86 -3.20
CA LEU A 206 -15.86 13.75 -4.15
C LEU A 206 -16.76 14.78 -4.82
N GLU A 207 -18.06 14.76 -4.56
CA GLU A 207 -18.91 15.83 -5.06
C GLU A 207 -18.51 17.16 -4.40
N PRO A 208 -18.45 18.25 -5.17
CA PRO A 208 -18.08 19.56 -4.64
C PRO A 208 -18.99 19.94 -3.49
N LYS A 209 -18.42 20.42 -2.40
CA LYS A 209 -19.20 20.92 -1.23
C LYS A 209 -20.07 22.12 -1.61
N GLN A 210 -19.69 22.83 -2.66
CA GLN A 210 -20.44 23.97 -3.20
C GLN A 210 -20.57 23.83 -4.70
N ILE A 211 -21.80 23.98 -5.21
CA ILE A 211 -22.05 24.02 -6.64
C ILE A 211 -21.69 25.42 -7.14
N PRO A 212 -20.79 25.55 -8.14
CA PRO A 212 -20.44 26.86 -8.69
C PRO A 212 -21.65 27.53 -9.37
N ALA A 213 -21.61 28.86 -9.50
CA ALA A 213 -22.66 29.61 -10.18
C ALA A 213 -22.83 29.22 -11.65
N ASP A 214 -21.73 28.84 -12.34
CA ASP A 214 -21.75 28.20 -13.65
C ASP A 214 -21.09 26.80 -13.57
N PRO A 215 -21.85 25.75 -13.24
CA PRO A 215 -21.29 24.41 -13.13
C PRO A 215 -20.79 23.83 -14.46
N THR A 216 -21.21 24.38 -15.59
CA THR A 216 -20.87 23.87 -16.92
C THR A 216 -19.42 24.14 -17.29
N ASN A 217 -18.90 25.30 -16.90
CA ASN A 217 -17.58 25.79 -17.29
C ASN A 217 -16.61 25.95 -16.10
N ALA A 218 -17.09 25.86 -14.87
CA ALA A 218 -16.25 25.99 -13.70
C ALA A 218 -15.20 24.87 -13.66
N VAL A 219 -13.94 25.26 -13.43
CA VAL A 219 -12.86 24.28 -13.21
C VAL A 219 -13.08 23.57 -11.89
N GLU A 220 -13.14 22.25 -11.91
CA GLU A 220 -13.34 21.43 -10.73
C GLU A 220 -12.11 21.45 -9.83
N ASP A 221 -12.31 21.60 -8.53
CA ASP A 221 -11.22 21.48 -7.56
C ASP A 221 -10.76 20.03 -7.40
N LEU A 222 -9.44 19.83 -7.31
CA LEU A 222 -8.91 18.52 -7.01
C LEU A 222 -9.09 18.20 -5.51
N VAL A 223 -10.15 17.47 -5.22
CA VAL A 223 -10.41 16.98 -3.85
C VAL A 223 -9.73 15.64 -3.65
N ILE A 224 -8.93 15.54 -2.59
CA ILE A 224 -8.29 14.30 -2.12
C ILE A 224 -8.65 14.14 -0.65
N ASN A 225 -9.42 13.11 -0.33
CA ASN A 225 -9.78 12.75 1.06
C ASN A 225 -9.30 11.33 1.34
N ILE A 226 -8.15 11.21 2.02
CA ILE A 226 -7.57 9.91 2.38
C ILE A 226 -8.22 9.29 3.62
N GLY A 227 -9.03 10.04 4.36
CA GLY A 227 -9.76 9.55 5.52
C GLY A 227 -11.01 8.77 5.16
N GLU A 228 -11.56 9.02 3.97
CA GLU A 228 -12.76 8.34 3.46
C GLU A 228 -12.56 8.05 1.98
N VAL A 229 -12.70 6.79 1.59
CA VAL A 229 -12.54 6.36 0.20
C VAL A 229 -13.67 5.43 -0.20
N ASP A 230 -14.09 5.51 -1.45
CA ASP A 230 -14.83 4.45 -2.13
C ASP A 230 -13.88 3.57 -2.94
N CYS A 231 -14.40 2.58 -3.63
CA CYS A 231 -13.57 1.65 -4.39
C CYS A 231 -12.75 2.36 -5.49
N THR A 232 -13.31 3.36 -6.16
CA THR A 232 -12.64 4.11 -7.23
C THR A 232 -11.55 5.01 -6.67
N THR A 233 -11.85 5.82 -5.65
CA THR A 233 -10.86 6.72 -5.05
C THR A 233 -9.75 5.96 -4.32
N PHE A 234 -10.05 4.81 -3.74
CA PHE A 234 -9.05 3.91 -3.19
C PHE A 234 -8.05 3.48 -4.26
N VAL A 235 -8.55 3.03 -5.43
CA VAL A 235 -7.67 2.64 -6.54
C VAL A 235 -6.89 3.83 -7.08
N GLU A 236 -7.52 4.98 -7.29
CA GLU A 236 -6.84 6.20 -7.75
C GLU A 236 -5.71 6.64 -6.81
N TYR A 237 -5.97 6.67 -5.50
CA TYR A 237 -4.98 7.16 -4.53
C TYR A 237 -3.80 6.20 -4.39
N LEU A 238 -4.08 4.90 -4.36
CA LEU A 238 -3.02 3.91 -4.26
C LEU A 238 -2.18 3.87 -5.54
N ALA A 239 -2.82 3.85 -6.72
CA ALA A 239 -2.12 3.92 -8.01
C ALA A 239 -1.29 5.21 -8.14
N ALA A 240 -1.86 6.37 -7.79
CA ALA A 240 -1.14 7.64 -7.80
C ALA A 240 0.08 7.65 -6.86
N SER A 241 -0.07 7.08 -5.67
CA SER A 241 1.03 6.97 -4.70
C SER A 241 2.18 6.13 -5.22
N ILE A 242 1.87 5.08 -5.95
CA ILE A 242 2.87 4.17 -6.51
C ILE A 242 3.53 4.76 -7.75
N LEU A 243 2.75 5.27 -8.71
CA LEU A 243 3.29 5.98 -9.87
C LEU A 243 4.18 7.16 -9.45
N GLY A 244 3.77 7.89 -8.41
CA GLY A 244 4.57 8.97 -7.84
C GLY A 244 5.92 8.48 -7.31
N ARG A 245 5.96 7.37 -6.60
CA ARG A 245 7.19 6.79 -6.04
C ARG A 245 8.08 6.13 -7.09
N VAL A 246 7.50 5.57 -8.15
CA VAL A 246 8.26 5.02 -9.29
C VAL A 246 9.05 6.13 -9.98
N GLN A 247 8.41 7.27 -10.26
CA GLN A 247 9.07 8.39 -10.95
C GLN A 247 9.99 9.20 -10.03
N THR A 248 9.67 9.27 -8.74
CA THR A 248 10.42 10.07 -7.77
C THR A 248 10.46 9.34 -6.44
N PRO A 249 11.56 8.67 -6.06
CA PRO A 249 11.67 7.87 -4.83
C PRO A 249 11.30 8.63 -3.54
N ASN A 250 11.46 9.96 -3.55
CA ASN A 250 11.07 10.85 -2.46
C ASN A 250 9.78 11.62 -2.77
N ALA A 251 8.82 10.97 -3.45
CA ALA A 251 7.55 11.59 -3.80
C ALA A 251 6.86 12.18 -2.57
N ASN A 252 6.54 13.46 -2.65
CA ASN A 252 5.76 14.18 -1.66
C ASN A 252 4.29 14.29 -2.10
N ASP A 253 3.46 14.90 -1.26
CA ASP A 253 2.03 15.10 -1.52
C ASP A 253 1.76 15.80 -2.87
N SER A 254 2.64 16.70 -3.32
CA SER A 254 2.48 17.41 -4.59
C SER A 254 2.57 16.47 -5.79
N ILE A 255 3.46 15.47 -5.71
CA ILE A 255 3.62 14.46 -6.75
C ILE A 255 2.43 13.51 -6.77
N MET A 256 1.97 13.05 -5.59
CA MET A 256 0.75 12.26 -5.48
C MET A 256 -0.45 13.02 -6.08
N LYS A 257 -0.65 14.29 -5.72
CA LYS A 257 -1.72 15.13 -6.28
C LYS A 257 -1.67 15.21 -7.80
N ARG A 258 -0.47 15.36 -8.38
CA ARG A 258 -0.27 15.37 -9.84
C ARG A 258 -0.72 14.06 -10.48
N PHE A 259 -0.40 12.90 -9.87
CA PHE A 259 -0.82 11.61 -10.40
C PHE A 259 -2.32 11.34 -10.20
N VAL A 260 -2.91 11.74 -9.07
CA VAL A 260 -4.37 11.68 -8.90
C VAL A 260 -5.06 12.51 -9.98
N GLN A 261 -4.57 13.72 -10.26
CA GLN A 261 -5.11 14.54 -11.34
C GLN A 261 -4.97 13.85 -12.70
N ALA A 262 -3.80 13.30 -13.01
CA ALA A 262 -3.55 12.61 -14.28
C ALA A 262 -4.46 11.39 -14.46
N LEU A 263 -4.65 10.59 -13.41
CA LEU A 263 -5.52 9.41 -13.44
C LEU A 263 -7.01 9.77 -13.55
N ARG A 264 -7.46 10.87 -12.95
CA ARG A 264 -8.87 11.23 -12.77
C ARG A 264 -9.46 12.02 -13.94
N TYR A 265 -8.66 12.90 -14.56
CA TYR A 265 -9.14 13.79 -15.59
C TYR A 265 -8.58 13.42 -16.97
N TYR A 266 -9.37 13.68 -18.03
CA TYR A 266 -8.91 13.47 -19.41
C TYR A 266 -7.64 14.27 -19.69
N ASP A 267 -6.67 13.64 -20.34
CA ASP A 267 -5.35 14.20 -20.64
C ASP A 267 -4.62 14.80 -19.41
N GLY A 268 -5.00 14.38 -18.20
CA GLY A 268 -4.45 14.87 -16.94
C GLY A 268 -4.78 16.34 -16.63
N LYS A 269 -5.78 16.92 -17.28
CA LYS A 269 -6.13 18.35 -17.14
C LYS A 269 -7.47 18.52 -16.47
N ARG A 270 -7.47 19.26 -15.35
CA ARG A 270 -8.73 19.67 -14.70
C ARG A 270 -9.49 20.66 -15.60
N GLY A 271 -10.77 20.44 -15.70
CA GLY A 271 -11.71 21.33 -16.38
C GLY A 271 -13.04 21.30 -15.66
N SER A 272 -14.15 21.36 -16.40
CA SER A 272 -15.49 21.21 -15.80
C SER A 272 -15.73 19.80 -15.30
N TYR A 273 -16.83 19.62 -14.56
CA TYR A 273 -17.27 18.32 -14.06
C TYR A 273 -17.24 17.21 -15.12
N ALA A 274 -17.61 17.51 -16.36
CA ALA A 274 -17.58 16.54 -17.45
C ALA A 274 -16.18 16.14 -17.93
N THR A 275 -15.12 16.84 -17.50
CA THR A 275 -13.73 16.45 -17.81
C THR A 275 -13.17 15.38 -16.89
N ARG A 276 -13.89 15.04 -15.83
CA ARG A 276 -13.57 13.92 -14.95
C ARG A 276 -14.03 12.60 -15.60
N LYS A 277 -13.23 11.57 -15.49
CA LYS A 277 -13.55 10.21 -15.96
C LYS A 277 -14.51 9.55 -15.00
N HIS A 278 -15.81 9.66 -15.24
CA HIS A 278 -16.86 9.18 -14.33
C HIS A 278 -17.11 7.67 -14.46
N TYR A 279 -16.89 7.10 -15.63
CA TYR A 279 -17.05 5.67 -15.90
C TYR A 279 -15.72 4.97 -15.85
N PHE A 280 -15.67 3.82 -15.15
CA PHE A 280 -14.39 3.18 -14.91
C PHE A 280 -13.79 2.54 -16.17
N THR A 281 -14.61 2.08 -17.10
CA THR A 281 -14.12 1.61 -18.41
C THR A 281 -13.46 2.72 -19.21
N ASP A 282 -13.96 3.94 -19.07
CA ASP A 282 -13.37 5.12 -19.69
C ASP A 282 -12.08 5.54 -18.97
N TRP A 283 -12.10 5.48 -17.63
CA TRP A 283 -10.92 5.70 -16.82
C TRP A 283 -9.77 4.76 -17.21
N VAL A 284 -10.07 3.47 -17.43
CA VAL A 284 -9.08 2.50 -17.91
C VAL A 284 -8.56 2.89 -19.30
N ARG A 285 -9.45 3.12 -20.25
CA ARG A 285 -9.07 3.41 -21.65
C ARG A 285 -8.19 4.63 -21.79
N ASP A 286 -8.57 5.71 -21.11
CA ASP A 286 -7.80 6.95 -21.17
C ASP A 286 -6.45 6.80 -20.50
N ASN A 287 -6.38 6.11 -19.35
CA ASN A 287 -5.12 5.89 -18.65
C ASN A 287 -4.20 4.90 -19.38
N VAL A 288 -4.73 3.93 -20.11
CA VAL A 288 -3.97 3.08 -21.04
C VAL A 288 -3.44 3.92 -22.21
N LYS A 289 -4.28 4.76 -22.81
CA LYS A 289 -3.87 5.69 -23.90
C LYS A 289 -2.74 6.63 -23.44
N GLN A 290 -2.78 7.08 -22.19
CA GLN A 290 -1.74 7.93 -21.60
C GLN A 290 -0.46 7.16 -21.20
N GLY A 291 -0.43 5.83 -21.35
CA GLY A 291 0.72 4.99 -20.95
C GLY A 291 0.88 4.84 -19.44
N MET A 292 -0.16 5.16 -18.66
CA MET A 292 -0.14 5.02 -17.21
C MET A 292 -0.28 3.55 -16.77
N MET A 293 -0.88 2.70 -17.61
CA MET A 293 -1.17 1.30 -17.34
C MET A 293 -1.35 0.50 -18.63
N THR A 294 -1.39 -0.81 -18.51
CA THR A 294 -1.64 -1.73 -19.63
C THR A 294 -2.86 -2.59 -19.31
N ASP A 295 -3.83 -2.63 -20.22
CA ASP A 295 -4.94 -3.57 -20.15
C ASP A 295 -4.48 -4.94 -20.70
N ILE A 296 -4.43 -5.94 -19.84
CA ILE A 296 -4.01 -7.30 -20.20
C ILE A 296 -5.19 -8.25 -20.39
N THR A 297 -6.42 -7.77 -20.37
CA THR A 297 -7.62 -8.60 -20.50
C THR A 297 -7.57 -9.45 -21.75
N GLU A 298 -7.11 -8.89 -22.88
CA GLU A 298 -6.99 -9.60 -24.16
C GLU A 298 -5.95 -10.73 -24.15
N THR A 299 -5.04 -10.77 -23.20
CA THR A 299 -4.07 -11.86 -23.05
C THR A 299 -4.62 -13.05 -22.27
N CYS A 300 -5.80 -12.87 -21.67
CA CYS A 300 -6.46 -13.88 -20.86
C CYS A 300 -7.18 -14.93 -21.73
N LYS A 301 -7.48 -16.08 -21.13
CA LYS A 301 -8.28 -17.13 -21.75
C LYS A 301 -9.78 -16.83 -21.58
N ASP A 302 -10.57 -17.29 -22.53
CA ASP A 302 -12.03 -17.18 -22.50
C ASP A 302 -12.55 -15.71 -22.46
N VAL A 303 -11.86 -14.80 -23.14
CA VAL A 303 -12.26 -13.38 -23.24
C VAL A 303 -13.56 -13.27 -24.05
N VAL A 304 -14.48 -12.48 -23.53
CA VAL A 304 -15.74 -12.12 -24.19
C VAL A 304 -15.73 -10.61 -24.48
N ARG A 305 -16.21 -10.23 -25.64
CA ARG A 305 -16.40 -8.82 -26.05
C ARG A 305 -17.87 -8.52 -26.18
N LYS A 306 -18.31 -7.41 -25.58
CA LYS A 306 -19.71 -7.00 -25.59
C LYS A 306 -19.83 -5.48 -25.60
N LYS A 307 -20.74 -4.97 -26.42
CA LYS A 307 -21.23 -3.60 -26.27
C LYS A 307 -22.23 -3.54 -25.14
N LYS A 308 -22.16 -2.46 -24.35
CA LYS A 308 -23.11 -2.19 -23.27
C LYS A 308 -23.62 -0.77 -23.39
N VAL A 309 -24.91 -0.59 -23.27
CA VAL A 309 -25.50 0.75 -23.19
C VAL A 309 -25.06 1.38 -21.87
N ILE A 310 -24.40 2.52 -21.95
CA ILE A 310 -23.94 3.31 -20.81
C ILE A 310 -24.69 4.63 -20.83
N ASN A 311 -25.53 4.87 -19.81
CA ASN A 311 -26.35 6.05 -19.67
C ASN A 311 -26.82 6.31 -18.23
N TYR A 312 -26.10 5.73 -17.24
CA TYR A 312 -26.57 5.75 -15.86
C TYR A 312 -26.64 7.17 -15.29
N MET A 313 -25.58 7.97 -15.46
CA MET A 313 -25.53 9.31 -14.86
C MET A 313 -26.55 10.25 -15.50
N SER A 314 -26.67 10.24 -16.82
CA SER A 314 -27.63 11.14 -17.50
C SER A 314 -29.09 10.78 -17.20
N THR A 315 -29.42 9.48 -17.04
CA THR A 315 -30.76 9.02 -16.68
C THR A 315 -31.08 9.19 -15.19
N HIS A 316 -30.06 9.31 -14.34
CA HIS A 316 -30.18 9.53 -12.90
C HIS A 316 -29.60 10.90 -12.49
N ALA A 317 -29.66 11.90 -13.37
CA ALA A 317 -29.04 13.21 -13.16
C ALA A 317 -29.46 13.90 -11.86
N LYS A 318 -30.67 13.63 -11.34
CA LYS A 318 -31.18 14.14 -10.06
C LYS A 318 -30.37 13.66 -8.85
N ASP A 319 -29.68 12.54 -8.98
CA ASP A 319 -28.91 11.92 -7.89
C ASP A 319 -27.47 12.49 -7.82
N TYR A 320 -27.07 13.29 -8.81
CA TYR A 320 -25.77 13.95 -8.91
C TYR A 320 -25.94 15.47 -8.77
N PRO A 321 -25.47 16.09 -7.68
CA PRO A 321 -25.66 17.52 -7.43
C PRO A 321 -25.30 18.43 -8.59
N MET A 322 -24.15 18.17 -9.26
CA MET A 322 -23.70 18.96 -10.39
C MET A 322 -24.61 18.82 -11.62
N LEU A 323 -25.06 17.61 -11.92
CA LEU A 323 -25.96 17.36 -13.05
C LEU A 323 -27.36 17.90 -12.77
N LYS A 324 -27.84 17.79 -11.54
CA LYS A 324 -29.11 18.38 -11.13
C LYS A 324 -29.14 19.90 -11.30
N ALA A 325 -27.98 20.55 -11.07
CA ALA A 325 -27.85 22.01 -11.19
C ALA A 325 -27.65 22.51 -12.63
N SER A 326 -27.24 21.65 -13.57
CA SER A 326 -26.91 22.09 -14.95
C SER A 326 -27.38 21.08 -16.00
N PRO A 327 -28.50 21.36 -16.70
CA PRO A 327 -28.91 20.57 -17.87
C PRO A 327 -27.85 20.50 -18.97
N ALA A 328 -27.01 21.53 -19.12
CA ALA A 328 -25.92 21.53 -20.07
C ALA A 328 -24.83 20.50 -19.75
N LEU A 329 -24.53 20.29 -18.47
CA LEU A 329 -23.64 19.20 -18.04
C LEU A 329 -24.25 17.83 -18.33
N VAL A 330 -25.56 17.66 -18.16
CA VAL A 330 -26.23 16.41 -18.52
C VAL A 330 -26.04 16.09 -20.00
N GLU A 331 -26.14 17.06 -20.89
CA GLU A 331 -25.90 16.87 -22.31
C GLU A 331 -24.43 16.55 -22.62
N GLN A 332 -23.48 17.12 -21.89
CA GLN A 332 -22.06 16.75 -22.03
C GLN A 332 -21.83 15.29 -21.58
N ILE A 333 -22.38 14.87 -20.45
CA ILE A 333 -22.30 13.48 -19.98
C ILE A 333 -22.96 12.52 -20.96
N LYS A 334 -24.14 12.84 -21.52
CA LYS A 334 -24.79 12.01 -22.57
C LYS A 334 -23.90 11.77 -23.77
N LYS A 335 -23.14 12.76 -24.23
CA LYS A 335 -22.20 12.60 -25.35
C LYS A 335 -21.14 11.55 -24.98
N ILE A 336 -20.53 11.68 -23.79
CA ILE A 336 -19.54 10.71 -23.28
C ILE A 336 -20.16 9.31 -23.20
N GLU A 337 -21.35 9.18 -22.62
CA GLU A 337 -22.08 7.91 -22.49
C GLU A 337 -22.38 7.27 -23.84
N THR A 338 -22.75 8.08 -24.84
CA THR A 338 -22.97 7.61 -26.22
C THR A 338 -21.71 7.04 -26.83
N GLU A 339 -20.60 7.77 -26.72
CA GLU A 339 -19.28 7.32 -27.21
C GLU A 339 -18.82 6.04 -26.52
N LEU A 340 -19.08 5.90 -25.22
CA LEU A 340 -18.73 4.70 -24.46
C LEU A 340 -19.59 3.50 -24.86
N SER A 341 -20.87 3.72 -25.15
CA SER A 341 -21.81 2.68 -25.56
C SER A 341 -21.48 2.07 -26.92
N GLU A 342 -20.80 2.83 -27.79
CA GLU A 342 -20.35 2.34 -29.10
C GLU A 342 -19.13 1.41 -29.02
N LYS A 343 -18.37 1.49 -27.92
CA LYS A 343 -17.13 0.73 -27.73
C LYS A 343 -17.42 -0.65 -27.11
N GLU A 344 -16.74 -1.65 -27.61
CA GLU A 344 -16.78 -2.99 -26.97
C GLU A 344 -15.98 -2.97 -25.66
N ILE A 345 -16.48 -3.72 -24.69
CA ILE A 345 -15.78 -3.99 -23.44
C ILE A 345 -15.37 -5.47 -23.46
N SER A 346 -14.07 -5.71 -23.30
CA SER A 346 -13.53 -7.04 -23.17
C SER A 346 -13.52 -7.44 -21.70
N TYR A 347 -14.01 -8.64 -21.39
CA TYR A 347 -14.06 -9.14 -20.03
C TYR A 347 -13.94 -10.67 -19.98
N ILE A 348 -13.65 -11.18 -18.79
CA ILE A 348 -13.61 -12.61 -18.51
C ILE A 348 -14.85 -12.94 -17.68
N PRO A 349 -15.72 -13.87 -18.12
CA PRO A 349 -16.83 -14.35 -17.31
C PRO A 349 -16.34 -14.88 -15.95
N THR A 350 -17.03 -14.56 -14.86
CA THR A 350 -16.63 -14.98 -13.49
C THR A 350 -16.39 -16.48 -13.40
N SER A 351 -17.23 -17.29 -14.04
CA SER A 351 -17.07 -18.76 -14.10
C SER A 351 -15.78 -19.23 -14.80
N LYS A 352 -15.07 -18.33 -15.49
CA LYS A 352 -13.83 -18.63 -16.24
C LYS A 352 -12.59 -17.98 -15.61
N ILE A 353 -12.75 -17.12 -14.60
CA ILE A 353 -11.63 -16.34 -14.02
C ILE A 353 -10.56 -17.26 -13.40
N ILE A 354 -10.95 -18.39 -12.81
CA ILE A 354 -10.03 -19.35 -12.17
C ILE A 354 -8.96 -19.84 -13.14
N LYS A 355 -9.29 -20.01 -14.42
CA LYS A 355 -8.33 -20.43 -15.45
C LYS A 355 -7.24 -19.39 -15.74
N ASN A 356 -7.47 -18.16 -15.31
CA ASN A 356 -6.59 -17.02 -15.53
C ASN A 356 -5.81 -16.63 -14.27
N TYR A 357 -5.99 -17.32 -13.14
CA TYR A 357 -5.30 -17.01 -11.89
C TYR A 357 -3.78 -16.99 -12.01
N SER A 358 -3.20 -17.81 -12.89
CA SER A 358 -1.75 -17.80 -13.12
C SER A 358 -1.24 -16.53 -13.79
N LEU A 359 -2.12 -15.78 -14.47
CA LEU A 359 -1.80 -14.51 -15.11
C LEU A 359 -1.95 -13.31 -14.15
N LEU A 360 -2.77 -13.47 -13.09
CA LEU A 360 -2.97 -12.41 -12.10
C LEU A 360 -1.75 -12.26 -11.21
N GLN A 361 -1.23 -11.06 -11.14
CA GLN A 361 -0.11 -10.70 -10.28
C GLN A 361 -0.57 -9.80 -9.14
N GLU A 362 0.19 -9.80 -8.06
CA GLU A 362 -0.06 -8.86 -6.98
C GLU A 362 -0.04 -7.43 -7.48
N GLY A 363 -1.09 -6.66 -7.13
CA GLY A 363 -1.24 -5.27 -7.53
C GLY A 363 -1.91 -5.04 -8.88
N ASP A 364 -2.26 -6.09 -9.63
CA ASP A 364 -3.14 -5.93 -10.78
C ASP A 364 -4.46 -5.28 -10.34
N ILE A 365 -4.98 -4.35 -11.12
CA ILE A 365 -6.30 -3.77 -10.88
C ILE A 365 -7.35 -4.69 -11.48
N VAL A 366 -8.28 -5.16 -10.63
CA VAL A 366 -9.43 -5.96 -11.05
C VAL A 366 -10.68 -5.11 -11.09
N VAL A 367 -11.39 -5.18 -12.19
CA VAL A 367 -12.59 -4.40 -12.47
C VAL A 367 -13.79 -5.34 -12.61
N PHE A 368 -14.80 -5.16 -11.77
CA PHE A 368 -16.00 -5.99 -11.78
C PHE A 368 -17.10 -5.29 -12.57
N MET A 369 -17.41 -5.85 -13.74
CA MET A 369 -18.54 -5.42 -14.54
C MET A 369 -19.86 -5.63 -13.81
N THR A 370 -20.90 -4.91 -14.18
CA THR A 370 -22.22 -5.02 -13.55
C THR A 370 -23.33 -5.32 -14.55
N SER A 371 -24.38 -5.98 -14.07
CA SER A 371 -25.65 -6.14 -14.80
C SER A 371 -26.59 -4.95 -14.68
N ILE A 372 -26.27 -3.97 -13.79
CA ILE A 372 -27.08 -2.76 -13.63
C ILE A 372 -27.19 -2.04 -14.98
N ALA A 373 -28.43 -1.73 -15.39
CA ALA A 373 -28.69 -1.04 -16.64
C ALA A 373 -28.03 0.35 -16.65
N GLY A 374 -27.33 0.66 -17.73
CA GLY A 374 -26.70 1.97 -17.90
C GLY A 374 -25.36 2.16 -17.20
N LEU A 375 -24.96 1.29 -16.28
CA LEU A 375 -23.69 1.35 -15.55
C LEU A 375 -22.68 0.35 -16.13
N ASP A 376 -21.42 0.71 -16.22
CA ASP A 376 -20.34 -0.14 -16.76
C ASP A 376 -19.74 -1.08 -15.69
N VAL A 377 -19.32 -0.52 -14.57
CA VAL A 377 -18.55 -1.17 -13.51
C VAL A 377 -19.24 -0.97 -12.17
N GLN A 378 -19.26 -2.01 -11.36
CA GLN A 378 -19.85 -1.95 -10.01
C GLN A 378 -18.80 -1.83 -8.93
N HIS A 379 -17.63 -2.46 -9.12
CA HIS A 379 -16.60 -2.51 -8.11
C HIS A 379 -15.22 -2.63 -8.72
N VAL A 380 -14.22 -2.13 -7.97
CA VAL A 380 -12.81 -2.20 -8.37
C VAL A 380 -11.94 -2.43 -7.13
N GLY A 381 -10.78 -3.04 -7.36
CA GLY A 381 -9.80 -3.28 -6.31
C GLY A 381 -8.50 -3.78 -6.89
N PHE A 382 -7.58 -4.16 -6.03
CA PHE A 382 -6.29 -4.74 -6.40
C PHE A 382 -6.27 -6.23 -6.13
N VAL A 383 -5.53 -6.96 -6.93
CA VAL A 383 -5.15 -8.34 -6.63
C VAL A 383 -4.22 -8.34 -5.43
N TRP A 384 -4.58 -9.07 -4.41
CA TRP A 384 -3.72 -9.42 -3.29
C TRP A 384 -3.23 -10.85 -3.45
N ARG A 385 -1.94 -11.03 -3.73
CA ARG A 385 -1.34 -12.34 -3.98
C ARG A 385 0.13 -12.36 -3.56
N PRO A 386 0.42 -12.26 -2.26
CA PRO A 386 1.79 -12.18 -1.74
C PRO A 386 2.64 -13.42 -2.06
N ASP A 387 2.00 -14.55 -2.35
CA ASP A 387 2.63 -15.78 -2.80
C ASP A 387 1.92 -16.29 -4.07
N PRO A 388 2.64 -16.47 -5.20
CA PRO A 388 2.07 -17.03 -6.42
C PRO A 388 1.42 -18.41 -6.28
N ALA A 389 1.75 -19.16 -5.22
CA ALA A 389 1.14 -20.46 -4.93
C ALA A 389 -0.26 -20.35 -4.31
N VAL A 390 -0.62 -19.20 -3.75
CA VAL A 390 -1.96 -18.99 -3.18
C VAL A 390 -2.92 -18.40 -4.21
N ARG A 391 -4.21 -18.59 -3.97
CA ARG A 391 -5.25 -18.03 -4.82
C ARG A 391 -5.30 -16.50 -4.62
N PRO A 392 -5.50 -15.72 -5.71
CA PRO A 392 -5.60 -14.28 -5.60
C PRO A 392 -6.86 -13.86 -4.83
N GLN A 393 -6.68 -12.93 -3.92
CA GLN A 393 -7.74 -12.29 -3.13
C GLN A 393 -7.92 -10.83 -3.60
N LEU A 394 -9.00 -10.20 -3.20
CA LEU A 394 -9.29 -8.80 -3.53
C LEU A 394 -8.90 -7.88 -2.38
N PHE A 395 -8.07 -6.88 -2.66
CA PHE A 395 -7.76 -5.76 -1.77
C PHE A 395 -8.53 -4.53 -2.23
N HIS A 396 -9.51 -4.10 -1.44
CA HIS A 396 -10.49 -3.10 -1.87
C HIS A 396 -11.08 -2.28 -0.72
N ALA A 397 -11.74 -1.17 -1.07
CA ALA A 397 -12.61 -0.45 -0.16
C ALA A 397 -14.01 -1.10 -0.19
N SER A 398 -14.33 -1.86 0.85
CA SER A 398 -15.59 -2.58 0.98
C SER A 398 -16.71 -1.67 1.48
N SER A 399 -17.69 -1.38 0.64
CA SER A 399 -18.88 -0.62 1.04
C SER A 399 -19.76 -1.38 2.04
N THR A 400 -19.79 -2.71 1.93
CA THR A 400 -20.58 -3.57 2.83
C THR A 400 -20.02 -3.56 4.25
N LYS A 401 -18.69 -3.49 4.40
CA LYS A 401 -18.02 -3.49 5.71
C LYS A 401 -17.56 -2.11 6.17
N GLY A 402 -17.70 -1.09 5.32
CA GLY A 402 -17.30 0.29 5.64
C GLY A 402 -15.80 0.47 5.90
N LYS A 403 -14.95 -0.34 5.28
CA LYS A 403 -13.50 -0.29 5.48
C LYS A 403 -12.72 -0.79 4.26
N VAL A 404 -11.44 -0.43 4.21
CA VAL A 404 -10.48 -1.07 3.30
C VAL A 404 -10.06 -2.41 3.91
N GLU A 405 -10.16 -3.48 3.13
CA GLU A 405 -9.82 -4.83 3.57
C GLU A 405 -9.27 -5.71 2.44
N ILE A 406 -8.63 -6.80 2.83
CA ILE A 406 -8.37 -7.93 1.93
C ILE A 406 -9.50 -8.93 2.17
N ASN A 407 -10.23 -9.25 1.13
CA ASN A 407 -11.32 -10.22 1.21
C ASN A 407 -10.75 -11.62 1.49
N ASN A 408 -11.36 -12.34 2.44
CA ASN A 408 -10.99 -13.73 2.72
C ASN A 408 -11.38 -14.70 1.61
N ALA A 409 -12.37 -14.33 0.78
CA ALA A 409 -12.76 -15.07 -0.41
C ALA A 409 -11.77 -14.81 -1.57
N THR A 410 -11.78 -15.67 -2.58
CA THR A 410 -10.99 -15.46 -3.80
C THR A 410 -11.69 -14.46 -4.73
N ILE A 411 -10.98 -13.97 -5.76
CA ILE A 411 -11.58 -13.05 -6.76
C ILE A 411 -12.76 -13.71 -7.52
N ALA A 412 -12.84 -15.04 -7.54
CA ALA A 412 -13.93 -15.76 -8.20
C ALA A 412 -15.18 -15.95 -7.31
N ASP A 413 -15.04 -15.78 -6.01
CA ASP A 413 -16.12 -15.93 -5.02
C ASP A 413 -16.87 -14.61 -4.82
#